data_7f6ccf7f7b9073eef75413d0a13946e4
#
_entry.id   7f6ccf7f7b9073eef75413d0a13946e4
#
_cell.length_a   1.000
_cell.length_b   1.000
_cell.length_c   1.000
_cell.angle_alpha   90.00
_cell.angle_beta   90.00
_cell.angle_gamma   90.00
#
_symmetry.space_group_name_H-M   'P 1'
#
loop_
_entity.id
_entity.type
_entity.pdbx_description
1 polymer ?
#
loop_
_entity_poly.entity_id
_entity_poly.type
_entity_poly.pdbx_seq_one_letter_code
_entity_poly.pdbx_strand_id
1 'polypeptide(L)'
;MSTVRAATAAGPAIPPAETGTGDSEWVAPSWEEVVTNYSPKVYRLAYRLTGNKYDAEDLTQEVFVRVFRSLANFKPGTLDGWLHRITTNLFLDQARRKTRIRFDGLTEEAESRLPSGHPGPERSYEFNNLDIDVQSALEELPPDFRAAVVLCDLEGLAYDEVAAVLGVKLGTVRSRIHRGRTMLREKLAHRAPRRPALSIPRIAGVG
;
A
#
# COMPACT_ATOMS: atom_id res chain seq x y z
N MET A 1 -35.42 28.49 -6.28
CA MET A 1 -35.43 27.02 -6.07
C MET A 1 -34.36 26.43 -6.98
N SER A 2 -33.14 26.30 -6.48
CA SER A 2 -32.00 25.79 -7.26
C SER A 2 -31.65 24.39 -6.78
N THR A 3 -31.85 23.41 -7.66
CA THR A 3 -31.59 22.00 -7.43
C THR A 3 -30.09 21.73 -7.60
N VAL A 4 -29.38 21.49 -6.53
CA VAL A 4 -27.97 21.06 -6.55
C VAL A 4 -27.91 19.58 -6.93
N ARG A 5 -27.42 19.31 -8.13
CA ARG A 5 -27.23 17.97 -8.68
C ARG A 5 -25.92 17.40 -8.13
N ALA A 6 -26.02 16.42 -7.26
CA ALA A 6 -24.87 15.66 -6.78
C ALA A 6 -24.24 14.87 -7.94
N ALA A 7 -23.00 15.22 -8.31
CA ALA A 7 -22.23 14.47 -9.27
C ALA A 7 -21.59 13.25 -8.56
N THR A 8 -22.17 12.08 -8.80
CA THR A 8 -21.56 10.79 -8.43
C THR A 8 -20.37 10.55 -9.36
N ALA A 9 -19.15 10.75 -8.86
CA ALA A 9 -17.93 10.42 -9.59
C ALA A 9 -17.78 8.89 -9.67
N ALA A 10 -18.17 8.33 -10.82
CA ALA A 10 -17.82 6.97 -11.21
C ALA A 10 -16.32 6.94 -11.49
N GLY A 11 -15.54 6.21 -10.67
CA GLY A 11 -14.12 5.99 -10.91
C GLY A 11 -13.87 5.17 -12.18
N PRO A 12 -12.72 5.31 -12.85
CA PRO A 12 -12.41 4.63 -14.09
C PRO A 12 -12.48 3.10 -13.95
N ALA A 13 -13.09 2.46 -14.95
CA ALA A 13 -13.22 1.01 -15.03
C ALA A 13 -11.85 0.34 -15.21
N ILE A 14 -11.63 -0.78 -14.50
CA ILE A 14 -10.47 -1.65 -14.70
C ILE A 14 -10.65 -2.36 -16.04
N PRO A 15 -9.64 -2.39 -16.93
CA PRO A 15 -9.72 -3.20 -18.14
C PRO A 15 -9.82 -4.69 -17.76
N PRO A 16 -10.60 -5.51 -18.50
CA PRO A 16 -10.73 -6.92 -18.20
C PRO A 16 -9.40 -7.63 -18.45
N ALA A 17 -8.98 -8.47 -17.49
CA ALA A 17 -7.94 -9.46 -17.71
C ALA A 17 -8.42 -10.45 -18.80
N GLU A 18 -7.52 -10.83 -19.69
CA GLU A 18 -7.82 -11.72 -20.82
C GLU A 18 -8.50 -13.01 -20.36
N THR A 19 -9.63 -13.30 -21.00
CA THR A 19 -10.54 -14.38 -20.69
C THR A 19 -9.94 -15.71 -21.07
N GLY A 20 -9.63 -16.56 -20.09
CA GLY A 20 -9.62 -18.00 -20.28
C GLY A 20 -11.04 -18.47 -20.62
N THR A 21 -11.19 -19.08 -21.80
CA THR A 21 -12.41 -19.66 -22.32
C THR A 21 -12.92 -20.79 -21.42
N GLY A 22 -14.03 -20.56 -20.79
CA GLY A 22 -14.83 -21.54 -20.07
C GLY A 22 -16.10 -20.87 -19.55
N ASP A 23 -17.27 -21.22 -20.11
CA ASP A 23 -18.61 -20.82 -19.62
C ASP A 23 -18.87 -21.43 -18.22
N SER A 24 -18.14 -20.98 -17.22
CA SER A 24 -18.55 -21.14 -15.84
C SER A 24 -19.26 -19.84 -15.43
N GLU A 25 -20.54 -19.95 -15.16
CA GLU A 25 -21.34 -18.86 -14.59
C GLU A 25 -20.58 -18.31 -13.37
N TRP A 26 -20.06 -17.07 -13.48
CA TRP A 26 -19.28 -16.46 -12.41
C TRP A 26 -20.18 -16.24 -11.19
N VAL A 27 -19.92 -16.97 -10.12
CA VAL A 27 -20.62 -16.83 -8.85
C VAL A 27 -19.79 -15.92 -7.95
N ALA A 28 -20.41 -14.85 -7.46
CA ALA A 28 -19.76 -13.98 -6.49
C ALA A 28 -19.42 -14.78 -5.23
N PRO A 29 -18.19 -14.66 -4.68
CA PRO A 29 -17.84 -15.36 -3.46
C PRO A 29 -18.73 -14.87 -2.30
N SER A 30 -19.03 -15.78 -1.38
CA SER A 30 -19.77 -15.44 -0.18
C SER A 30 -18.97 -14.48 0.70
N TRP A 31 -19.67 -13.71 1.54
CA TRP A 31 -19.01 -12.83 2.51
C TRP A 31 -18.03 -13.58 3.42
N GLU A 32 -18.42 -14.75 3.91
CA GLU A 32 -17.58 -15.58 4.78
C GLU A 32 -16.30 -16.03 4.07
N GLU A 33 -16.40 -16.45 2.81
CA GLU A 33 -15.23 -16.80 2.00
C GLU A 33 -14.30 -15.61 1.79
N VAL A 34 -14.84 -14.43 1.51
CA VAL A 34 -14.04 -13.22 1.33
C VAL A 34 -13.30 -12.86 2.63
N VAL A 35 -13.99 -12.85 3.76
CA VAL A 35 -13.36 -12.53 5.04
C VAL A 35 -12.31 -13.57 5.43
N THR A 36 -12.65 -14.86 5.36
CA THR A 36 -11.76 -15.94 5.77
C THR A 36 -10.48 -15.97 4.93
N ASN A 37 -10.59 -15.84 3.61
CA ASN A 37 -9.46 -16.00 2.69
C ASN A 37 -8.62 -14.73 2.55
N TYR A 38 -9.21 -13.55 2.73
CA TYR A 38 -8.54 -12.27 2.42
C TYR A 38 -8.22 -11.40 3.63
N SER A 39 -8.82 -11.66 4.82
CA SER A 39 -8.53 -10.86 6.01
C SER A 39 -7.03 -10.80 6.35
N PRO A 40 -6.27 -11.91 6.35
CA PRO A 40 -4.84 -11.86 6.61
C PRO A 40 -4.05 -11.06 5.57
N LYS A 41 -4.45 -11.14 4.29
CA LYS A 41 -3.81 -10.41 3.19
C LYS A 41 -4.06 -8.91 3.31
N VAL A 42 -5.33 -8.52 3.53
CA VAL A 42 -5.73 -7.11 3.70
C VAL A 42 -5.06 -6.51 4.91
N TYR A 43 -5.04 -7.21 6.05
CA TYR A 43 -4.37 -6.74 7.26
C TYR A 43 -2.86 -6.53 7.03
N ARG A 44 -2.18 -7.48 6.38
CA ARG A 44 -0.76 -7.37 6.06
C ARG A 44 -0.47 -6.15 5.18
N LEU A 45 -1.27 -5.94 4.13
CA LEU A 45 -1.16 -4.75 3.28
C LEU A 45 -1.42 -3.47 4.08
N ALA A 46 -2.47 -3.44 4.90
CA ALA A 46 -2.81 -2.31 5.75
C ALA A 46 -1.65 -1.99 6.72
N TYR A 47 -1.05 -3.00 7.34
CA TYR A 47 0.09 -2.82 8.24
C TYR A 47 1.32 -2.25 7.51
N ARG A 48 1.66 -2.76 6.32
CA ARG A 48 2.76 -2.25 5.49
C ARG A 48 2.56 -0.78 5.11
N LEU A 49 1.30 -0.38 4.89
CA LEU A 49 0.95 1.00 4.53
C LEU A 49 0.92 1.94 5.75
N THR A 50 0.37 1.51 6.88
CA THR A 50 0.14 2.37 8.05
C THR A 50 1.30 2.40 9.03
N GLY A 51 2.02 1.28 9.17
CA GLY A 51 3.18 1.12 10.04
C GLY A 51 2.86 0.71 11.47
N ASN A 52 1.62 0.75 11.90
CA ASN A 52 1.25 0.38 13.25
C ASN A 52 -0.02 -0.46 13.30
N LYS A 53 -0.15 -1.22 14.38
CA LYS A 53 -1.23 -2.20 14.58
C LYS A 53 -2.62 -1.54 14.59
N TYR A 54 -2.76 -0.44 15.30
CA TYR A 54 -4.08 0.19 15.51
C TYR A 54 -4.62 0.78 14.20
N ASP A 55 -3.82 1.55 13.49
CA ASP A 55 -4.20 2.09 12.17
C ASP A 55 -4.43 0.95 11.14
N ALA A 56 -3.69 -0.16 11.24
CA ALA A 56 -3.88 -1.32 10.37
C ALA A 56 -5.19 -2.06 10.64
N GLU A 57 -5.54 -2.24 11.91
CA GLU A 57 -6.82 -2.84 12.32
C GLU A 57 -8.00 -1.96 11.88
N ASP A 58 -7.94 -0.65 12.11
CA ASP A 58 -8.96 0.30 11.69
C ASP A 58 -9.12 0.32 10.17
N LEU A 59 -8.01 0.39 9.44
CA LEU A 59 -8.03 0.36 7.97
C LEU A 59 -8.63 -0.96 7.46
N THR A 60 -8.26 -2.09 8.05
CA THR A 60 -8.79 -3.41 7.69
C THR A 60 -10.30 -3.48 7.90
N GLN A 61 -10.79 -3.00 9.03
CA GLN A 61 -12.23 -2.96 9.31
C GLN A 61 -12.97 -2.09 8.29
N GLU A 62 -12.45 -0.89 7.99
CA GLU A 62 -13.07 0.01 7.00
C GLU A 62 -13.08 -0.59 5.60
N VAL A 63 -12.01 -1.33 5.21
CA VAL A 63 -11.96 -2.08 3.95
C VAL A 63 -13.12 -3.08 3.88
N PHE A 64 -13.29 -3.93 4.90
CA PHE A 64 -14.33 -4.94 4.88
C PHE A 64 -15.74 -4.36 4.95
N VAL A 65 -15.96 -3.26 5.65
CA VAL A 65 -17.24 -2.52 5.58
C VAL A 65 -17.54 -2.06 4.14
N ARG A 66 -16.54 -1.56 3.41
CA ARG A 66 -16.72 -1.16 2.00
C ARG A 66 -16.94 -2.36 1.09
N VAL A 67 -16.17 -3.42 1.28
CA VAL A 67 -16.32 -4.68 0.53
C VAL A 67 -17.73 -5.22 0.71
N PHE A 68 -18.21 -5.32 1.95
CA PHE A 68 -19.57 -5.81 2.23
C PHE A 68 -20.65 -5.02 1.48
N ARG A 69 -20.55 -3.69 1.47
CA ARG A 69 -21.53 -2.82 0.80
C ARG A 69 -21.49 -2.91 -0.72
N SER A 70 -20.39 -3.34 -1.31
CA SER A 70 -20.16 -3.33 -2.76
C SER A 70 -19.94 -4.71 -3.38
N LEU A 71 -19.89 -5.77 -2.57
CA LEU A 71 -19.66 -7.14 -3.05
C LEU A 71 -20.72 -7.60 -4.06
N ALA A 72 -21.99 -7.27 -3.82
CA ALA A 72 -23.08 -7.59 -4.75
C ALA A 72 -22.94 -6.92 -6.13
N ASN A 73 -22.20 -5.82 -6.22
CA ASN A 73 -21.94 -5.08 -7.45
C ASN A 73 -20.54 -5.37 -8.02
N PHE A 74 -19.80 -6.30 -7.41
CA PHE A 74 -18.48 -6.67 -7.89
C PHE A 74 -18.61 -7.34 -9.26
N LYS A 75 -17.89 -6.77 -10.25
CA LYS A 75 -17.84 -7.32 -11.60
C LYS A 75 -16.65 -8.26 -11.73
N PRO A 76 -16.72 -9.24 -12.65
CA PRO A 76 -15.62 -10.17 -12.89
C PRO A 76 -14.28 -9.43 -13.06
N GLY A 77 -13.31 -9.84 -12.28
CA GLY A 77 -11.96 -9.29 -12.21
C GLY A 77 -11.21 -10.05 -11.10
N THR A 78 -9.97 -9.70 -10.82
CA THR A 78 -9.29 -10.30 -9.69
C THR A 78 -9.76 -9.65 -8.39
N LEU A 79 -10.28 -10.47 -7.46
CA LEU A 79 -10.70 -10.00 -6.15
C LEU A 79 -9.52 -9.39 -5.37
N ASP A 80 -8.32 -9.95 -5.53
CA ASP A 80 -7.08 -9.39 -4.97
C ASP A 80 -6.82 -7.95 -5.45
N GLY A 81 -6.88 -7.71 -6.76
CA GLY A 81 -6.69 -6.36 -7.33
C GLY A 81 -7.72 -5.34 -6.84
N TRP A 82 -8.97 -5.79 -6.67
CA TRP A 82 -10.04 -4.95 -6.13
C TRP A 82 -9.82 -4.62 -4.65
N LEU A 83 -9.40 -5.60 -3.83
CA LEU A 83 -9.05 -5.39 -2.42
C LEU A 83 -7.82 -4.48 -2.27
N HIS A 84 -6.78 -4.68 -3.09
CA HIS A 84 -5.62 -3.77 -3.13
C HIS A 84 -6.06 -2.32 -3.38
N ARG A 85 -6.96 -2.12 -4.36
CA ARG A 85 -7.48 -0.79 -4.69
C ARG A 85 -8.27 -0.15 -3.55
N ILE A 86 -9.18 -0.90 -2.91
CA ILE A 86 -9.96 -0.38 -1.78
C ILE A 86 -9.02 -0.01 -0.64
N THR A 87 -8.13 -0.91 -0.25
CA THR A 87 -7.20 -0.72 0.87
C THR A 87 -6.31 0.50 0.64
N THR A 88 -5.70 0.59 -0.54
CA THR A 88 -4.76 1.67 -0.87
C THR A 88 -5.46 3.02 -0.97
N ASN A 89 -6.67 3.09 -1.55
CA ASN A 89 -7.43 4.32 -1.65
C ASN A 89 -7.83 4.84 -0.26
N LEU A 90 -8.31 3.96 0.62
CA LEU A 90 -8.65 4.32 2.00
C LEU A 90 -7.43 4.84 2.76
N PHE A 91 -6.29 4.16 2.65
CA PHE A 91 -5.03 4.63 3.23
C PHE A 91 -4.65 6.04 2.74
N LEU A 92 -4.66 6.27 1.43
CA LEU A 92 -4.31 7.57 0.86
C LEU A 92 -5.30 8.67 1.28
N ASP A 93 -6.58 8.36 1.39
CA ASP A 93 -7.60 9.30 1.86
C ASP A 93 -7.40 9.64 3.35
N GLN A 94 -7.08 8.66 4.19
CA GLN A 94 -6.75 8.89 5.60
C GLN A 94 -5.48 9.75 5.74
N ALA A 95 -4.44 9.48 4.95
CA ALA A 95 -3.20 10.26 4.95
C ALA A 95 -3.45 11.73 4.54
N ARG A 96 -4.27 11.96 3.50
CA ARG A 96 -4.67 13.31 3.08
C ARG A 96 -5.46 14.04 4.16
N ARG A 97 -6.38 13.36 4.85
CA ARG A 97 -7.15 13.94 5.97
C ARG A 97 -6.23 14.33 7.12
N LYS A 98 -5.31 13.43 7.54
CA LYS A 98 -4.32 13.71 8.59
C LYS A 98 -3.48 14.95 8.24
N THR A 99 -3.03 15.07 6.99
CA THR A 99 -2.27 16.24 6.52
C THR A 99 -3.09 17.52 6.58
N ARG A 100 -4.35 17.50 6.13
CA ARG A 100 -5.23 18.68 6.14
C ARG A 100 -5.52 19.16 7.56
N ILE A 101 -5.82 18.25 8.49
CA ILE A 101 -6.06 18.59 9.90
C ILE A 101 -4.84 19.28 10.51
N ARG A 102 -3.62 18.85 10.19
CA ARG A 102 -2.40 19.52 10.65
C ARG A 102 -2.26 20.95 10.12
N PHE A 103 -2.66 21.20 8.87
CA PHE A 103 -2.61 22.56 8.29
C PHE A 103 -3.68 23.48 8.83
N ASP A 104 -4.85 22.97 9.19
CA ASP A 104 -5.99 23.76 9.68
C ASP A 104 -5.86 24.15 11.17
N GLY A 105 -4.71 23.90 11.83
CA GLY A 105 -4.40 24.37 13.18
C GLY A 105 -5.20 23.74 14.32
N LEU A 106 -5.92 22.63 14.07
CA LEU A 106 -6.73 21.93 15.07
C LEU A 106 -5.92 20.88 15.88
N THR A 107 -4.60 21.03 15.97
CA THR A 107 -3.69 19.92 16.24
C THR A 107 -3.10 19.83 17.64
N GLU A 108 -3.24 20.80 18.52
CA GLU A 108 -2.59 20.68 19.85
C GLU A 108 -3.26 19.62 20.75
N GLU A 109 -4.56 19.36 20.57
CA GLU A 109 -5.27 18.35 21.38
C GLU A 109 -5.27 16.93 20.74
N ALA A 110 -5.02 16.81 19.45
CA ALA A 110 -5.06 15.52 18.74
C ALA A 110 -3.73 14.76 18.79
N GLU A 111 -2.59 15.43 18.93
CA GLU A 111 -1.27 14.77 19.05
C GLU A 111 -1.09 14.03 20.38
N SER A 112 -1.81 14.41 21.42
CA SER A 112 -1.79 13.74 22.73
C SER A 112 -2.45 12.37 22.75
N ARG A 113 -3.14 11.96 21.66
CA ARG A 113 -3.86 10.68 21.58
C ARG A 113 -3.24 9.64 20.64
N LEU A 114 -2.07 9.93 20.09
CA LEU A 114 -1.32 8.92 19.31
C LEU A 114 -0.46 8.12 20.28
N PRO A 115 -0.80 6.86 20.61
CA PRO A 115 0.14 5.99 21.30
C PRO A 115 1.31 5.75 20.35
N SER A 116 2.45 6.32 20.66
CA SER A 116 3.75 5.95 20.09
C SER A 116 4.17 4.56 20.62
N GLY A 117 3.31 3.59 20.45
CA GLY A 117 3.55 2.22 20.80
C GLY A 117 4.01 1.47 19.56
N HIS A 118 5.31 1.45 19.30
CA HIS A 118 5.85 0.39 18.45
C HIS A 118 5.49 -0.93 19.14
N PRO A 119 4.74 -1.85 18.49
CA PRO A 119 4.54 -3.18 19.05
C PRO A 119 5.92 -3.81 19.22
N GLY A 120 6.14 -4.44 20.38
CA GLY A 120 7.39 -5.15 20.64
C GLY A 120 7.73 -6.12 19.51
N PRO A 121 9.02 -6.41 19.28
CA PRO A 121 9.53 -7.12 18.11
C PRO A 121 8.88 -8.47 17.85
N GLU A 122 8.38 -9.15 18.86
CA GLU A 122 7.84 -10.50 18.73
C GLU A 122 6.51 -10.61 17.95
N ARG A 123 5.63 -9.62 18.03
CA ARG A 123 4.33 -9.65 17.34
C ARG A 123 4.37 -9.11 15.91
N SER A 124 5.39 -8.34 15.57
CA SER A 124 5.61 -7.84 14.20
C SER A 124 6.03 -8.95 13.23
N TYR A 125 6.74 -9.98 13.72
CA TYR A 125 7.25 -11.09 12.93
C TYR A 125 6.16 -12.04 12.43
N GLU A 126 5.11 -12.28 13.21
CA GLU A 126 4.07 -13.25 12.86
C GLU A 126 3.19 -12.82 11.68
N PHE A 127 2.98 -11.52 11.51
CA PHE A 127 2.01 -11.04 10.51
C PHE A 127 2.62 -10.39 9.27
N ASN A 128 3.86 -9.93 9.32
CA ASN A 128 4.38 -9.06 8.25
C ASN A 128 5.60 -9.59 7.49
N ASN A 129 6.36 -10.53 8.05
CA ASN A 129 7.65 -11.00 7.51
C ASN A 129 8.62 -9.86 7.06
N LEU A 130 8.33 -8.60 7.46
CA LEU A 130 9.18 -7.46 7.20
C LEU A 130 10.03 -7.16 8.42
N ASP A 131 11.31 -6.91 8.18
CA ASP A 131 12.23 -6.43 9.20
C ASP A 131 11.79 -5.04 9.71
N ILE A 132 11.95 -4.80 11.01
CA ILE A 132 11.55 -3.56 11.69
C ILE A 132 12.18 -2.34 11.02
N ASP A 133 13.45 -2.41 10.62
CA ASP A 133 14.13 -1.30 9.95
C ASP A 133 13.49 -0.97 8.59
N VAL A 134 13.06 -2.01 7.85
CA VAL A 134 12.38 -1.83 6.57
C VAL A 134 11.01 -1.21 6.77
N GLN A 135 10.26 -1.67 7.78
CA GLN A 135 8.96 -1.10 8.11
C GLN A 135 9.09 0.37 8.53
N SER A 136 10.04 0.70 9.41
CA SER A 136 10.31 2.07 9.81
C SER A 136 10.71 2.96 8.63
N ALA A 137 11.56 2.45 7.73
CA ALA A 137 11.94 3.18 6.52
C ALA A 137 10.75 3.43 5.58
N LEU A 138 9.80 2.49 5.49
CA LEU A 138 8.56 2.68 4.72
C LEU A 138 7.67 3.76 5.33
N GLU A 139 7.55 3.81 6.66
CA GLU A 139 6.73 4.80 7.38
C GLU A 139 7.20 6.24 7.13
N GLU A 140 8.48 6.43 6.91
CA GLU A 140 9.05 7.73 6.62
C GLU A 140 8.87 8.19 5.16
N LEU A 141 8.41 7.31 4.26
CA LEU A 141 8.07 7.69 2.90
C LEU A 141 6.79 8.53 2.84
N PRO A 142 6.71 9.53 1.96
CA PRO A 142 5.44 10.14 1.62
C PRO A 142 4.41 9.08 1.21
N PRO A 143 3.12 9.21 1.63
CA PRO A 143 2.11 8.18 1.43
C PRO A 143 1.97 7.68 -0.01
N ASP A 144 2.06 8.57 -0.99
CA ASP A 144 1.98 8.21 -2.42
C ASP A 144 3.17 7.36 -2.90
N PHE A 145 4.37 7.60 -2.35
CA PHE A 145 5.57 6.81 -2.70
C PHE A 145 5.54 5.47 -1.97
N ARG A 146 5.14 5.48 -0.69
CA ARG A 146 4.95 4.27 0.10
C ARG A 146 3.98 3.31 -0.59
N ALA A 147 2.77 3.81 -0.96
CA ALA A 147 1.77 3.00 -1.65
C ALA A 147 2.30 2.37 -2.94
N ALA A 148 3.01 3.14 -3.78
CA ALA A 148 3.56 2.62 -5.03
C ALA A 148 4.64 1.56 -4.82
N VAL A 149 5.53 1.75 -3.83
CA VAL A 149 6.60 0.79 -3.50
C VAL A 149 6.01 -0.47 -2.87
N VAL A 150 5.08 -0.34 -1.91
CA VAL A 150 4.44 -1.49 -1.26
C VAL A 150 3.73 -2.36 -2.29
N LEU A 151 2.91 -1.78 -3.18
CA LEU A 151 2.20 -2.54 -4.20
C LEU A 151 3.15 -3.24 -5.18
N CYS A 152 4.22 -2.56 -5.61
CA CYS A 152 5.16 -3.13 -6.56
C CYS A 152 6.11 -4.13 -5.93
N ASP A 153 6.79 -3.76 -4.85
CA ASP A 153 7.94 -4.50 -4.33
C ASP A 153 7.55 -5.57 -3.28
N LEU A 154 6.42 -5.37 -2.58
CA LEU A 154 5.97 -6.27 -1.52
C LEU A 154 4.74 -7.09 -1.89
N GLU A 155 3.83 -6.53 -2.70
CA GLU A 155 2.66 -7.26 -3.21
C GLU A 155 2.90 -7.86 -4.61
N GLY A 156 4.01 -7.49 -5.27
CA GLY A 156 4.45 -8.09 -6.54
C GLY A 156 3.66 -7.64 -7.77
N LEU A 157 2.93 -6.52 -7.70
CA LEU A 157 2.13 -6.02 -8.82
C LEU A 157 3.04 -5.44 -9.92
N ALA A 158 2.67 -5.69 -11.18
CA ALA A 158 3.29 -5.03 -12.32
C ALA A 158 2.96 -3.53 -12.34
N TYR A 159 3.76 -2.72 -13.04
CA TYR A 159 3.60 -1.26 -13.02
C TYR A 159 2.26 -0.77 -13.57
N ASP A 160 1.72 -1.45 -14.54
CA ASP A 160 0.40 -1.19 -15.11
C ASP A 160 -0.73 -1.55 -14.13
N GLU A 161 -0.59 -2.65 -13.38
CA GLU A 161 -1.51 -3.03 -12.31
C GLU A 161 -1.47 -2.00 -11.17
N VAL A 162 -0.26 -1.55 -10.76
CA VAL A 162 -0.11 -0.47 -9.78
C VAL A 162 -0.76 0.82 -10.28
N ALA A 163 -0.64 1.13 -11.59
CA ALA A 163 -1.29 2.29 -12.19
C ALA A 163 -2.82 2.20 -12.12
N ALA A 164 -3.36 1.00 -12.40
CA ALA A 164 -4.80 0.73 -12.30
C ALA A 164 -5.30 0.82 -10.84
N VAL A 165 -4.55 0.26 -9.88
CA VAL A 165 -4.88 0.31 -8.44
C VAL A 165 -4.88 1.74 -7.93
N LEU A 166 -3.83 2.53 -8.24
CA LEU A 166 -3.67 3.91 -7.76
C LEU A 166 -4.49 4.93 -8.57
N GLY A 167 -5.05 4.57 -9.72
CA GLY A 167 -5.77 5.47 -10.60
C GLY A 167 -4.89 6.58 -11.19
N VAL A 168 -3.62 6.31 -11.46
CA VAL A 168 -2.64 7.28 -11.99
C VAL A 168 -1.99 6.78 -13.28
N LYS A 169 -1.35 7.69 -14.03
CA LYS A 169 -0.63 7.32 -15.26
C LYS A 169 0.60 6.45 -14.95
N LEU A 170 0.95 5.54 -15.85
CA LEU A 170 2.13 4.66 -15.74
C LEU A 170 3.43 5.44 -15.50
N GLY A 171 3.61 6.61 -16.13
CA GLY A 171 4.77 7.49 -15.90
C GLY A 171 4.83 8.00 -14.46
N THR A 172 3.67 8.26 -13.82
CA THR A 172 3.58 8.64 -12.40
C THR A 172 4.00 7.49 -11.50
N VAL A 173 3.56 6.26 -11.80
CA VAL A 173 3.96 5.06 -11.05
C VAL A 173 5.48 4.88 -11.10
N ARG A 174 6.08 4.93 -12.32
CA ARG A 174 7.53 4.80 -12.48
C ARG A 174 8.30 5.82 -11.65
N SER A 175 7.87 7.09 -11.66
CA SER A 175 8.52 8.15 -10.90
C SER A 175 8.35 7.97 -9.39
N ARG A 176 7.16 7.56 -8.92
CA ARG A 176 6.89 7.30 -7.49
C ARG A 176 7.73 6.14 -6.97
N ILE A 177 7.78 5.01 -7.70
CA ILE A 177 8.59 3.84 -7.34
C ILE A 177 10.08 4.22 -7.32
N HIS A 178 10.57 4.90 -8.36
CA HIS A 178 11.98 5.30 -8.42
C HIS A 178 12.38 6.19 -7.23
N ARG A 179 11.59 7.22 -6.94
CA ARG A 179 11.84 8.11 -5.79
C ARG A 179 11.72 7.39 -4.45
N GLY A 180 10.68 6.56 -4.29
CA GLY A 180 10.49 5.76 -3.08
C GLY A 180 11.67 4.83 -2.81
N ARG A 181 12.13 4.10 -3.82
CA ARG A 181 13.32 3.23 -3.71
C ARG A 181 14.61 4.00 -3.41
N THR A 182 14.76 5.22 -3.95
CA THR A 182 15.90 6.08 -3.64
C THR A 182 15.91 6.47 -2.18
N MET A 183 14.79 6.95 -1.66
CA MET A 183 14.64 7.30 -0.24
C MET A 183 14.86 6.09 0.68
N LEU A 184 14.30 4.91 0.34
CA LEU A 184 14.54 3.68 1.11
C LEU A 184 16.02 3.29 1.11
N ARG A 185 16.73 3.40 -0.02
CA ARG A 185 18.15 3.10 -0.10
C ARG A 185 18.97 4.00 0.82
N GLU A 186 18.63 5.28 0.89
CA GLU A 186 19.31 6.23 1.78
C GLU A 186 19.07 5.86 3.25
N LYS A 187 17.82 5.57 3.63
CA LYS A 187 17.47 5.20 5.00
C LYS A 187 18.06 3.86 5.45
N LEU A 188 18.16 2.90 4.55
CA LEU A 188 18.71 1.58 4.80
C LEU A 188 20.20 1.45 4.45
N ALA A 189 20.91 2.58 4.23
CA ALA A 189 22.32 2.57 3.87
C ALA A 189 23.20 1.86 4.90
N HIS A 190 22.84 1.88 6.18
CA HIS A 190 23.52 1.17 7.26
C HIS A 190 23.52 -0.36 7.10
N ARG A 191 22.58 -0.92 6.33
CA ARG A 191 22.48 -2.35 6.01
C ARG A 191 23.16 -2.75 4.70
N ALA A 192 23.67 -1.77 3.96
CA ALA A 192 24.39 -2.08 2.72
C ALA A 192 25.60 -2.96 3.02
N PRO A 193 25.80 -4.06 2.28
CA PRO A 193 27.02 -4.86 2.44
C PRO A 193 28.22 -3.97 2.19
N ARG A 194 29.17 -3.97 3.16
CA ARG A 194 30.46 -3.28 2.98
C ARG A 194 31.09 -3.87 1.72
N ARG A 195 31.17 -3.09 0.65
CA ARG A 195 31.95 -3.50 -0.53
C ARG A 195 33.37 -3.75 -0.04
N PRO A 196 33.93 -4.99 -0.20
CA PRO A 196 35.34 -5.18 0.06
C PRO A 196 36.09 -4.18 -0.81
N ALA A 197 36.99 -3.42 -0.22
CA ALA A 197 37.88 -2.54 -0.99
C ALA A 197 38.63 -3.43 -1.97
N LEU A 198 38.32 -3.32 -3.25
CA LEU A 198 39.12 -3.93 -4.31
C LEU A 198 40.49 -3.24 -4.25
N SER A 199 41.42 -3.83 -3.50
CA SER A 199 42.83 -3.48 -3.59
C SER A 199 43.30 -3.96 -4.94
N ILE A 200 43.31 -3.04 -5.92
CA ILE A 200 44.00 -3.25 -7.19
C ILE A 200 45.49 -3.30 -6.82
N PRO A 201 46.16 -4.46 -7.01
CA PRO A 201 47.61 -4.49 -6.78
C PRO A 201 48.23 -3.53 -7.77
N ARG A 202 48.98 -2.54 -7.26
CA ARG A 202 49.85 -1.71 -8.10
C ARG A 202 50.87 -2.65 -8.77
N ILE A 203 50.70 -2.85 -10.07
CA ILE A 203 51.72 -3.52 -10.86
C ILE A 203 52.93 -2.56 -10.82
N ALA A 204 53.95 -2.95 -10.03
CA ALA A 204 55.21 -2.27 -10.04
C ALA A 204 55.81 -2.38 -11.46
N GLY A 205 56.03 -1.23 -12.07
CA GLY A 205 56.60 -1.18 -13.40
C GLY A 205 57.96 -1.87 -13.46
N VAL A 206 58.08 -2.73 -14.47
CA VAL A 206 59.34 -3.28 -14.92
C VAL A 206 60.11 -2.12 -15.59
N GLY A 207 61.26 -1.77 -15.00
CA GLY A 207 62.21 -0.85 -15.60
C GLY A 207 63.00 -1.47 -16.72
#